data_960d70c0eae5d689588008d504121988
#
_entry.id   960d70c0eae5d689588008d504121988
#
_cell.length_a   1.000
_cell.length_b   1.000
_cell.length_c   1.000
_cell.angle_alpha   90.00
_cell.angle_beta   90.00
_cell.angle_gamma   90.00
#
_symmetry.space_group_name_H-M   'P 1'
#
loop_
_entity.id
_entity.type
_entity.pdbx_description
1 polymer ?
#
loop_
_entity_poly.entity_id
_entity_poly.type
_entity_poly.pdbx_seq_one_letter_code
_entity_poly.pdbx_strand_id
1 'polypeptide(L)'
;MLGRPFGAPSEPHVQRRVLRHLLSLFEHPSGPVLDDFPEDAPVAGEATSFACPVSFASAKPRDGGLAGAVLEEIAELGPWYELARRRRGRTTVGVFGSTAEAAARHVLSYVKGAPEATPNPAWSPGMAVKRACDDLKAYYYEAVAAQPGNLDARAIENWFWMETAAAQAFLAIRDYCLKSNDESLKPLGKLSLIPRFVTDGK
;
A
#
# COMPACT_ATOMS: atom_id res chain seq x y z
N MET A 1 -7.10 4.66 7.52
CA MET A 1 -6.63 5.77 6.64
C MET A 1 -5.18 6.05 6.96
N LEU A 2 -4.27 5.70 6.07
CA LEU A 2 -2.84 5.92 6.27
C LEU A 2 -2.54 7.43 6.38
N GLY A 3 -1.87 7.83 7.44
CA GLY A 3 -1.41 9.20 7.68
C GLY A 3 -2.40 10.15 8.37
N ARG A 4 -3.62 9.71 8.69
CA ARG A 4 -4.62 10.53 9.38
C ARG A 4 -5.42 9.74 10.42
N PRO A 5 -4.77 9.14 11.42
CA PRO A 5 -5.47 8.30 12.40
C PRO A 5 -6.50 9.07 13.25
N PHE A 6 -6.39 10.40 13.31
CA PHE A 6 -7.30 11.29 14.03
C PHE A 6 -8.12 12.22 13.11
N GLY A 7 -8.34 11.84 11.84
CA GLY A 7 -9.05 12.70 10.88
C GLY A 7 -8.15 13.74 10.20
N ALA A 8 -8.76 14.69 9.51
CA ALA A 8 -8.03 15.74 8.81
C ALA A 8 -7.40 16.75 9.78
N PRO A 9 -6.31 17.43 9.39
CA PRO A 9 -5.78 18.55 10.15
C PRO A 9 -6.85 19.64 10.36
N SER A 10 -6.85 20.29 11.52
CA SER A 10 -7.76 21.38 11.84
C SER A 10 -9.26 21.01 11.93
N GLU A 11 -9.58 19.75 12.20
CA GLU A 11 -10.94 19.26 12.49
C GLU A 11 -11.10 18.89 13.98
N PRO A 12 -11.07 19.85 14.91
CA PRO A 12 -10.99 19.57 16.35
C PRO A 12 -12.22 18.81 16.88
N HIS A 13 -13.38 18.96 16.27
CA HIS A 13 -14.59 18.23 16.69
C HIS A 13 -14.50 16.73 16.37
N VAL A 14 -13.95 16.34 15.22
CA VAL A 14 -13.70 14.94 14.87
C VAL A 14 -12.62 14.36 15.76
N GLN A 15 -11.51 15.07 15.88
CA GLN A 15 -10.37 14.65 16.70
C GLN A 15 -10.75 14.43 18.17
N ARG A 16 -11.60 15.31 18.74
CA ARG A 16 -12.10 15.16 20.10
C ARG A 16 -13.01 13.94 20.27
N ARG A 17 -13.83 13.61 19.26
CA ARG A 17 -14.67 12.39 19.33
C ARG A 17 -13.82 11.14 19.33
N VAL A 18 -12.84 11.05 18.41
CA VAL A 18 -11.89 9.93 18.36
C VAL A 18 -11.14 9.79 19.70
N LEU A 19 -10.63 10.90 20.25
CA LEU A 19 -9.91 10.87 21.53
C LEU A 19 -10.82 10.47 22.71
N ARG A 20 -12.08 10.94 22.75
CA ARG A 20 -13.02 10.52 23.78
C ARG A 20 -13.33 9.03 23.70
N HIS A 21 -13.53 8.52 22.49
CA HIS A 21 -13.74 7.09 22.28
C HIS A 21 -12.51 6.27 22.71
N LEU A 22 -11.31 6.72 22.36
CA LEU A 22 -10.08 6.09 22.82
C LEU A 22 -9.98 6.09 24.36
N LEU A 23 -10.30 7.20 25.02
CA LEU A 23 -10.23 7.29 26.47
C LEU A 23 -11.31 6.44 27.16
N SER A 24 -12.50 6.28 26.56
CA SER A 24 -13.54 5.41 27.13
C SER A 24 -13.15 3.92 27.15
N LEU A 25 -12.16 3.51 26.35
CA LEU A 25 -11.64 2.13 26.41
C LEU A 25 -11.00 1.81 27.77
N PHE A 26 -10.51 2.81 28.51
CA PHE A 26 -9.98 2.63 29.87
C PHE A 26 -11.07 2.38 30.93
N GLU A 27 -12.35 2.61 30.61
CA GLU A 27 -13.48 2.35 31.50
C GLU A 27 -13.94 0.89 31.46
N HIS A 28 -13.40 0.09 30.54
CA HIS A 28 -13.69 -1.33 30.48
C HIS A 28 -13.11 -2.09 31.69
N PRO A 29 -13.87 -2.99 32.29
CA PRO A 29 -13.45 -3.67 33.52
C PRO A 29 -12.30 -4.66 33.32
N SER A 30 -11.99 -5.03 32.07
CA SER A 30 -10.91 -5.95 31.71
C SER A 30 -10.34 -5.60 30.33
N GLY A 31 -9.05 -5.91 30.12
CA GLY A 31 -8.35 -5.74 28.85
C GLY A 31 -7.55 -6.98 28.46
N PRO A 32 -6.95 -6.99 27.27
CA PRO A 32 -6.92 -5.91 26.28
C PRO A 32 -8.25 -5.74 25.52
N VAL A 33 -8.62 -4.49 25.23
CA VAL A 33 -9.83 -4.14 24.47
C VAL A 33 -9.41 -3.64 23.09
N LEU A 34 -10.04 -4.18 22.05
CA LEU A 34 -9.95 -3.70 20.69
C LEU A 34 -11.36 -3.34 20.22
N ASP A 35 -11.55 -2.09 19.82
CA ASP A 35 -12.83 -1.59 19.35
C ASP A 35 -12.63 -0.72 18.11
N ASP A 36 -13.61 -0.75 17.20
CA ASP A 36 -13.58 0.06 16.00
C ASP A 36 -14.32 1.37 16.22
N PHE A 37 -13.68 2.49 15.90
CA PHE A 37 -14.35 3.80 15.94
C PHE A 37 -15.49 3.82 14.90
N PRO A 38 -16.75 4.10 15.33
CA PRO A 38 -17.93 3.83 14.51
C PRO A 38 -18.14 4.85 13.35
N GLU A 39 -17.34 5.89 13.29
CA GLU A 39 -17.45 6.92 12.26
C GLU A 39 -16.28 6.83 11.26
N ASP A 40 -16.58 6.88 9.97
CA ASP A 40 -15.57 7.09 8.95
C ASP A 40 -14.99 8.52 9.06
N ALA A 41 -13.71 8.67 8.73
CA ALA A 41 -13.11 9.99 8.66
C ALA A 41 -13.81 10.82 7.57
N PRO A 42 -14.15 12.10 7.85
CA PRO A 42 -14.80 12.95 6.87
C PRO A 42 -14.02 12.99 5.56
N VAL A 43 -14.73 12.78 4.44
CA VAL A 43 -14.13 12.94 3.11
C VAL A 43 -13.93 14.43 2.88
N ALA A 44 -12.69 14.85 2.64
CA ALA A 44 -12.37 16.23 2.35
C ALA A 44 -12.88 16.60 0.93
N GLY A 45 -14.05 17.24 0.87
CA GLY A 45 -14.67 17.69 -0.38
C GLY A 45 -15.52 16.62 -1.06
N GLU A 46 -16.43 17.07 -1.94
CA GLU A 46 -17.15 16.14 -2.81
C GLU A 46 -16.16 15.29 -3.58
N ALA A 47 -16.32 13.96 -3.51
CA ALA A 47 -15.56 13.03 -4.32
C ALA A 47 -15.84 13.37 -5.80
N THR A 48 -15.02 14.22 -6.37
CA THR A 48 -15.02 14.41 -7.81
C THR A 48 -14.55 13.09 -8.39
N SER A 49 -15.50 12.36 -9.00
CA SER A 49 -15.16 11.27 -9.91
C SER A 49 -13.96 11.68 -10.76
N PHE A 50 -13.08 10.75 -11.06
CA PHE A 50 -11.94 10.98 -11.95
C PHE A 50 -12.33 11.88 -13.12
N ALA A 51 -12.12 13.18 -13.01
CA ALA A 51 -12.57 14.17 -14.00
C ALA A 51 -11.71 14.17 -15.25
N CYS A 52 -10.68 13.34 -15.28
CA CYS A 52 -9.87 13.05 -16.46
C CYS A 52 -9.45 11.59 -16.38
N PRO A 53 -9.77 10.75 -17.37
CA PRO A 53 -9.19 9.43 -17.47
C PRO A 53 -7.73 9.60 -17.91
N VAL A 54 -6.88 10.03 -17.00
CA VAL A 54 -5.49 9.64 -17.11
C VAL A 54 -5.58 8.12 -16.99
N SER A 55 -5.33 7.44 -18.10
CA SER A 55 -5.41 5.99 -18.17
C SER A 55 -4.49 5.45 -17.08
N PHE A 56 -5.06 5.10 -15.93
CA PHE A 56 -4.33 4.27 -14.98
C PHE A 56 -3.97 3.01 -15.74
N ALA A 57 -2.74 2.56 -15.61
CA ALA A 57 -2.34 1.31 -16.21
C ALA A 57 -3.35 0.25 -15.81
N SER A 58 -4.17 -0.15 -16.75
CA SER A 58 -5.09 -1.26 -16.55
C SER A 58 -4.26 -2.54 -16.60
N ALA A 59 -4.53 -3.48 -15.72
CA ALA A 59 -3.89 -4.80 -15.71
C ALA A 59 -4.24 -5.61 -16.98
N LYS A 60 -3.89 -5.09 -18.15
CA LYS A 60 -4.05 -5.81 -19.43
C LYS A 60 -2.95 -6.88 -19.52
N PRO A 61 -3.26 -8.08 -20.07
CA PRO A 61 -2.24 -9.04 -20.43
C PRO A 61 -1.29 -8.37 -21.44
N ARG A 62 -0.05 -8.13 -21.05
CA ARG A 62 0.99 -7.53 -21.89
C ARG A 62 2.10 -8.55 -22.12
N ASP A 63 2.86 -8.34 -23.18
CA ASP A 63 4.06 -9.14 -23.45
C ASP A 63 5.02 -9.03 -22.24
N GLY A 64 5.38 -10.19 -21.67
CA GLY A 64 6.17 -10.22 -20.43
C GLY A 64 5.41 -10.66 -19.16
N GLY A 65 4.10 -10.89 -19.25
CA GLY A 65 3.28 -11.37 -18.14
C GLY A 65 3.21 -10.38 -16.97
N LEU A 66 2.97 -10.88 -15.75
CA LEU A 66 2.83 -10.05 -14.56
C LEU A 66 4.05 -9.15 -14.30
N ALA A 67 5.25 -9.65 -14.56
CA ALA A 67 6.48 -8.89 -14.33
C ALA A 67 6.60 -7.70 -15.30
N GLY A 68 6.28 -7.90 -16.58
CA GLY A 68 6.24 -6.82 -17.56
C GLY A 68 5.21 -5.77 -17.20
N ALA A 69 3.99 -6.19 -16.84
CA ALA A 69 2.93 -5.28 -16.45
C ALA A 69 3.30 -4.40 -15.24
N VAL A 70 3.88 -4.96 -14.17
CA VAL A 70 4.32 -4.18 -13.00
C VAL A 70 5.39 -3.16 -13.36
N LEU A 71 6.38 -3.54 -14.17
CA LEU A 71 7.46 -2.63 -14.57
C LEU A 71 6.96 -1.50 -15.48
N GLU A 72 6.00 -1.78 -16.35
CA GLU A 72 5.35 -0.75 -17.17
C GLU A 72 4.53 0.21 -16.32
N GLU A 73 3.74 -0.28 -15.36
CA GLU A 73 3.01 0.58 -14.41
C GLU A 73 3.98 1.52 -13.67
N ILE A 74 5.11 1.00 -13.19
CA ILE A 74 6.14 1.84 -12.52
C ILE A 74 6.66 2.92 -13.46
N ALA A 75 6.93 2.57 -14.72
CA ALA A 75 7.42 3.54 -15.70
C ALA A 75 6.36 4.62 -16.03
N GLU A 76 5.11 4.23 -16.21
CA GLU A 76 3.98 5.16 -16.45
C GLU A 76 3.72 6.10 -15.28
N LEU A 77 3.87 5.61 -14.04
CA LEU A 77 3.71 6.39 -12.83
C LEU A 77 4.92 7.29 -12.50
N GLY A 78 6.08 7.04 -13.10
CA GLY A 78 7.33 7.74 -12.82
C GLY A 78 7.23 9.27 -12.84
N PRO A 79 6.69 9.90 -13.89
CA PRO A 79 6.52 11.37 -13.94
C PRO A 79 5.67 11.91 -12.80
N TRP A 80 4.63 11.21 -12.38
CA TRP A 80 3.74 11.60 -11.28
C TRP A 80 4.42 11.46 -9.92
N TYR A 81 5.18 10.37 -9.73
CA TYR A 81 5.99 10.19 -8.53
C TYR A 81 7.03 11.29 -8.36
N GLU A 82 7.76 11.65 -9.43
CA GLU A 82 8.72 12.75 -9.39
C GLU A 82 8.04 14.10 -9.12
N LEU A 83 6.84 14.32 -9.64
CA LEU A 83 6.04 15.50 -9.33
C LEU A 83 5.63 15.52 -7.84
N ALA A 84 5.18 14.38 -7.28
CA ALA A 84 4.84 14.24 -5.88
C ALA A 84 6.03 14.60 -4.99
N ARG A 85 7.20 14.01 -5.31
CA ARG A 85 8.44 14.22 -4.57
C ARG A 85 8.88 15.68 -4.58
N ARG A 86 8.81 16.34 -5.74
CA ARG A 86 9.13 17.77 -5.86
C ARG A 86 8.17 18.67 -5.08
N ARG A 87 6.87 18.39 -5.13
CA ARG A 87 5.85 19.19 -4.42
C ARG A 87 5.93 19.04 -2.91
N ARG A 88 6.23 17.82 -2.42
CA ARG A 88 6.26 17.52 -0.99
C ARG A 88 7.63 17.76 -0.34
N GLY A 89 8.70 17.82 -1.13
CA GLY A 89 10.08 17.86 -0.64
C GLY A 89 10.54 16.61 0.10
N ARG A 90 9.73 15.53 0.08
CA ARG A 90 10.00 14.26 0.77
C ARG A 90 9.28 13.11 0.08
N THR A 91 9.73 11.89 0.36
CA THR A 91 9.08 10.63 -0.03
C THR A 91 9.16 9.63 1.12
N THR A 92 8.25 8.66 1.13
CA THR A 92 8.31 7.48 2.01
C THR A 92 8.91 6.26 1.33
N VAL A 93 9.20 6.35 0.03
CA VAL A 93 9.94 5.34 -0.73
C VAL A 93 11.42 5.40 -0.34
N GLY A 94 12.06 4.24 -0.20
CA GLY A 94 13.50 4.13 0.06
C GLY A 94 13.86 3.21 1.23
N VAL A 95 12.88 2.59 1.89
CA VAL A 95 13.14 1.65 3.01
C VAL A 95 13.76 0.34 2.52
N PHE A 96 13.55 -0.02 1.25
CA PHE A 96 14.24 -1.14 0.60
C PHE A 96 15.68 -0.79 0.20
N GLY A 97 16.04 0.50 0.20
CA GLY A 97 17.38 0.98 -0.11
C GLY A 97 17.76 0.96 -1.59
N SER A 98 16.75 0.90 -2.49
CA SER A 98 16.96 0.89 -3.95
C SER A 98 15.77 1.56 -4.66
N THR A 99 15.69 1.42 -6.00
CA THR A 99 14.59 1.98 -6.80
C THR A 99 13.31 1.15 -6.69
N ALA A 100 12.17 1.73 -7.10
CA ALA A 100 10.89 1.03 -7.16
C ALA A 100 10.95 -0.17 -8.11
N GLU A 101 11.67 -0.06 -9.22
CA GLU A 101 11.89 -1.16 -10.16
C GLU A 101 12.70 -2.31 -9.53
N ALA A 102 13.72 -1.99 -8.73
CA ALA A 102 14.50 -3.00 -8.02
C ALA A 102 13.65 -3.69 -6.96
N ALA A 103 12.84 -2.94 -6.22
CA ALA A 103 11.88 -3.50 -5.26
C ALA A 103 10.87 -4.42 -5.96
N ALA A 104 10.34 -4.02 -7.13
CA ALA A 104 9.43 -4.83 -7.94
C ALA A 104 10.10 -6.13 -8.40
N ARG A 105 11.32 -6.07 -8.94
CA ARG A 105 12.07 -7.26 -9.37
C ARG A 105 12.30 -8.22 -8.21
N HIS A 106 12.64 -7.70 -7.04
CA HIS A 106 12.83 -8.51 -5.84
C HIS A 106 11.54 -9.26 -5.45
N VAL A 107 10.38 -8.58 -5.38
CA VAL A 107 9.09 -9.23 -5.11
C VAL A 107 8.76 -10.27 -6.17
N LEU A 108 8.92 -9.92 -7.46
CA LEU A 108 8.61 -10.80 -8.58
C LEU A 108 9.54 -12.01 -8.68
N SER A 109 10.75 -11.96 -8.14
CA SER A 109 11.66 -13.11 -8.07
C SER A 109 11.08 -14.24 -7.20
N TYR A 110 10.41 -13.89 -6.10
CA TYR A 110 9.68 -14.85 -5.28
C TYR A 110 8.47 -15.43 -6.00
N VAL A 111 7.71 -14.59 -6.71
CA VAL A 111 6.54 -15.05 -7.50
C VAL A 111 6.96 -16.08 -8.57
N LYS A 112 8.14 -15.89 -9.16
CA LYS A 112 8.72 -16.84 -10.13
C LYS A 112 9.33 -18.09 -9.48
N GLY A 113 9.38 -18.16 -8.14
CA GLY A 113 9.99 -19.27 -7.42
C GLY A 113 11.54 -19.27 -7.45
N ALA A 114 12.17 -18.18 -7.85
CA ALA A 114 13.61 -17.98 -7.92
C ALA A 114 14.02 -16.69 -7.16
N PRO A 115 13.95 -16.70 -5.81
CA PRO A 115 14.22 -15.51 -5.01
C PRO A 115 15.63 -14.97 -5.25
N GLU A 116 15.72 -13.67 -5.52
CA GLU A 116 17.00 -12.97 -5.60
C GLU A 116 17.58 -12.73 -4.19
N ALA A 117 18.90 -12.56 -4.12
CA ALA A 117 19.57 -12.20 -2.88
C ALA A 117 19.03 -10.87 -2.32
N THR A 118 18.96 -10.76 -0.99
CA THR A 118 18.54 -9.51 -0.36
C THR A 118 19.60 -8.42 -0.60
N PRO A 119 19.19 -7.16 -0.82
CA PRO A 119 20.13 -6.06 -1.04
C PRO A 119 20.99 -5.77 0.20
N ASN A 120 20.55 -6.20 1.36
CA ASN A 120 21.30 -6.11 2.61
C ASN A 120 21.40 -7.50 3.26
N PRO A 121 22.62 -8.05 3.41
CA PRO A 121 22.82 -9.38 3.99
C PRO A 121 22.35 -9.54 5.44
N ALA A 122 22.17 -8.43 6.16
CA ALA A 122 21.63 -8.46 7.52
C ALA A 122 20.10 -8.65 7.59
N TRP A 123 19.42 -8.60 6.46
CA TRP A 123 17.96 -8.77 6.42
C TRP A 123 17.56 -10.22 6.24
N SER A 124 16.53 -10.63 6.98
CA SER A 124 15.84 -11.87 6.65
C SER A 124 15.09 -11.73 5.32
N PRO A 125 14.79 -12.84 4.63
CA PRO A 125 13.95 -12.84 3.43
C PRO A 125 12.63 -12.09 3.65
N GLY A 126 11.96 -12.32 4.79
CA GLY A 126 10.72 -11.63 5.14
C GLY A 126 10.89 -10.13 5.29
N MET A 127 11.97 -9.66 5.91
CA MET A 127 12.24 -8.22 6.03
C MET A 127 12.49 -7.60 4.66
N ALA A 128 13.24 -8.24 3.78
CA ALA A 128 13.49 -7.73 2.42
C ALA A 128 12.20 -7.62 1.61
N VAL A 129 11.38 -8.68 1.59
CA VAL A 129 10.06 -8.69 0.93
C VAL A 129 9.16 -7.60 1.50
N LYS A 130 9.08 -7.46 2.83
CA LYS A 130 8.25 -6.44 3.46
C LYS A 130 8.64 -5.04 3.01
N ARG A 131 9.93 -4.71 3.07
CA ARG A 131 10.46 -3.40 2.65
C ARG A 131 10.25 -3.12 1.18
N ALA A 132 10.44 -4.12 0.31
CA ALA A 132 10.17 -4.00 -1.11
C ALA A 132 8.68 -3.72 -1.38
N CYS A 133 7.78 -4.43 -0.72
CA CYS A 133 6.35 -4.19 -0.80
C CYS A 133 5.95 -2.81 -0.26
N ASP A 134 6.55 -2.35 0.83
CA ASP A 134 6.28 -1.02 1.37
C ASP A 134 6.69 0.08 0.39
N ASP A 135 7.88 -0.02 -0.22
CA ASP A 135 8.34 0.94 -1.22
C ASP A 135 7.46 0.94 -2.46
N LEU A 136 7.06 -0.23 -2.97
CA LEU A 136 6.14 -0.31 -4.09
C LEU A 136 4.81 0.38 -3.79
N LYS A 137 4.18 0.04 -2.68
CA LYS A 137 2.91 0.64 -2.30
C LYS A 137 3.03 2.16 -2.12
N ALA A 138 4.09 2.62 -1.46
CA ALA A 138 4.35 4.05 -1.29
C ALA A 138 4.53 4.77 -2.64
N TYR A 139 5.27 4.16 -3.57
CA TYR A 139 5.49 4.70 -4.91
C TYR A 139 4.19 4.92 -5.66
N TYR A 140 3.32 3.88 -5.72
CA TYR A 140 2.02 3.96 -6.38
C TYR A 140 1.13 5.02 -5.74
N TYR A 141 1.04 5.04 -4.41
CA TYR A 141 0.19 5.98 -3.69
C TYR A 141 0.68 7.43 -3.80
N GLU A 142 1.98 7.66 -3.74
CA GLU A 142 2.54 9.00 -3.92
C GLU A 142 2.35 9.50 -5.34
N ALA A 143 2.57 8.64 -6.34
CA ALA A 143 2.39 8.98 -7.75
C ALA A 143 0.93 9.37 -8.05
N VAL A 144 -0.02 8.51 -7.66
CA VAL A 144 -1.43 8.78 -7.94
C VAL A 144 -1.98 9.98 -7.20
N ALA A 145 -1.51 10.23 -5.97
CA ALA A 145 -1.89 11.41 -5.19
C ALA A 145 -1.38 12.74 -5.77
N ALA A 146 -0.44 12.71 -6.72
CA ALA A 146 0.06 13.90 -7.41
C ALA A 146 -0.71 14.25 -8.69
N GLN A 147 -1.55 13.34 -9.15
CA GLN A 147 -2.36 13.55 -10.34
C GLN A 147 -3.44 14.62 -10.12
N PRO A 148 -3.92 15.28 -11.20
CA PRO A 148 -5.01 16.22 -11.11
C PRO A 148 -6.30 15.54 -10.60
N GLY A 149 -7.05 16.25 -9.77
CA GLY A 149 -8.27 15.74 -9.16
C GLY A 149 -8.16 15.65 -7.64
N ASN A 150 -9.28 15.49 -6.98
CA ASN A 150 -9.34 15.32 -5.53
C ASN A 150 -9.68 13.86 -5.22
N LEU A 151 -8.67 13.01 -5.28
CA LEU A 151 -8.83 11.60 -4.95
C LEU A 151 -8.83 11.43 -3.43
N ASP A 152 -9.87 10.82 -2.90
CA ASP A 152 -9.86 10.40 -1.52
C ASP A 152 -8.96 9.15 -1.31
N ALA A 153 -8.59 8.92 -0.07
CA ALA A 153 -7.70 7.81 0.27
C ALA A 153 -8.31 6.44 -0.09
N ARG A 154 -9.64 6.31 -0.01
CA ARG A 154 -10.35 5.07 -0.31
C ARG A 154 -10.38 4.79 -1.82
N ALA A 155 -10.55 5.83 -2.64
CA ALA A 155 -10.47 5.70 -4.10
C ALA A 155 -9.06 5.25 -4.54
N ILE A 156 -8.00 5.82 -3.95
CA ILE A 156 -6.62 5.41 -4.20
C ILE A 156 -6.38 3.96 -3.77
N GLU A 157 -6.87 3.58 -2.61
CA GLU A 157 -6.71 2.22 -2.08
C GLU A 157 -7.46 1.20 -2.94
N ASN A 158 -8.71 1.48 -3.30
CA ASN A 158 -9.50 0.63 -4.19
C ASN A 158 -8.84 0.48 -5.56
N TRP A 159 -8.40 1.59 -6.17
CA TRP A 159 -7.66 1.55 -7.42
C TRP A 159 -6.44 0.64 -7.32
N PHE A 160 -5.59 0.83 -6.29
CA PHE A 160 -4.39 0.03 -6.14
C PHE A 160 -4.72 -1.46 -6.08
N TRP A 161 -5.66 -1.86 -5.22
CA TRP A 161 -5.94 -3.27 -4.97
C TRP A 161 -6.76 -3.95 -6.06
N MET A 162 -7.61 -3.21 -6.80
CA MET A 162 -8.53 -3.80 -7.77
C MET A 162 -8.06 -3.68 -9.22
N GLU A 163 -7.18 -2.72 -9.54
CA GLU A 163 -6.89 -2.37 -10.92
C GLU A 163 -5.42 -2.51 -11.32
N THR A 164 -4.48 -2.65 -10.36
CA THR A 164 -3.05 -2.67 -10.69
C THR A 164 -2.45 -4.08 -10.79
N ALA A 165 -1.45 -4.23 -11.64
CA ALA A 165 -0.62 -5.44 -11.69
C ALA A 165 0.23 -5.59 -10.42
N ALA A 166 0.60 -4.48 -9.78
CA ALA A 166 1.29 -4.53 -8.49
C ALA A 166 0.45 -5.25 -7.43
N ALA A 167 -0.86 -5.00 -7.34
CA ALA A 167 -1.73 -5.73 -6.41
C ALA A 167 -1.77 -7.24 -6.71
N GLN A 168 -1.78 -7.62 -7.98
CA GLN A 168 -1.69 -9.04 -8.37
C GLN A 168 -0.37 -9.66 -7.92
N ALA A 169 0.74 -8.91 -8.02
CA ALA A 169 2.03 -9.36 -7.50
C ALA A 169 2.00 -9.52 -5.97
N PHE A 170 1.31 -8.63 -5.25
CA PHE A 170 1.12 -8.75 -3.80
C PHE A 170 0.28 -9.98 -3.41
N LEU A 171 -0.76 -10.31 -4.17
CA LEU A 171 -1.53 -11.54 -3.95
C LEU A 171 -0.67 -12.78 -4.18
N ALA A 172 0.11 -12.80 -5.26
CA ALA A 172 0.99 -13.91 -5.60
C ALA A 172 2.12 -14.10 -4.57
N ILE A 173 2.77 -13.02 -4.12
CA ILE A 173 3.81 -13.12 -3.07
C ILE A 173 3.22 -13.55 -1.72
N ARG A 174 2.00 -13.14 -1.38
CA ARG A 174 1.30 -13.65 -0.18
C ARG A 174 1.15 -15.15 -0.24
N ASP A 175 0.70 -15.69 -1.36
CA ASP A 175 0.53 -17.13 -1.54
C ASP A 175 1.85 -17.88 -1.44
N TYR A 176 2.92 -17.31 -1.97
CA TYR A 176 4.28 -17.84 -1.77
C TYR A 176 4.67 -17.84 -0.29
N CYS A 177 4.47 -16.72 0.40
CA CYS A 177 4.81 -16.58 1.83
C CYS A 177 4.06 -17.61 2.69
N LEU A 178 2.78 -17.85 2.43
CA LEU A 178 1.98 -18.83 3.17
C LEU A 178 2.46 -20.28 2.99
N LYS A 179 3.00 -20.60 1.80
CA LYS A 179 3.52 -21.93 1.46
C LYS A 179 5.00 -22.12 1.82
N SER A 180 5.72 -21.03 2.11
CA SER A 180 7.15 -21.07 2.40
C SER A 180 7.44 -21.79 3.72
N ASN A 181 8.61 -22.44 3.78
CA ASN A 181 9.14 -22.99 5.03
C ASN A 181 9.96 -21.97 5.84
N ASP A 182 10.24 -20.79 5.25
CA ASP A 182 10.96 -19.72 5.93
C ASP A 182 10.06 -19.04 6.97
N GLU A 183 10.51 -19.08 8.23
CA GLU A 183 9.72 -18.53 9.35
C GLU A 183 9.55 -17.01 9.30
N SER A 184 10.42 -16.30 8.60
CA SER A 184 10.32 -14.85 8.43
C SER A 184 9.28 -14.44 7.38
N LEU A 185 8.92 -15.33 6.44
CA LEU A 185 7.94 -15.10 5.39
C LEU A 185 6.50 -15.40 5.82
N LYS A 186 6.28 -16.47 6.59
CA LYS A 186 4.93 -16.90 7.01
C LYS A 186 4.08 -15.79 7.67
N PRO A 187 4.62 -15.00 8.63
CA PRO A 187 3.84 -13.93 9.25
C PRO A 187 3.38 -12.86 8.26
N LEU A 188 4.20 -12.58 7.23
CA LEU A 188 3.85 -11.60 6.20
C LEU A 188 2.61 -12.02 5.42
N GLY A 189 2.56 -13.28 4.98
CA GLY A 189 1.42 -13.82 4.26
C GLY A 189 0.12 -13.80 5.08
N LYS A 190 0.22 -13.94 6.40
CA LYS A 190 -0.91 -13.99 7.30
C LYS A 190 -1.44 -12.60 7.70
N LEU A 191 -0.55 -11.61 7.92
CA LEU A 191 -0.91 -10.42 8.69
C LEU A 191 -0.59 -9.09 8.01
N SER A 192 0.36 -9.04 7.04
CA SER A 192 0.98 -7.76 6.73
C SER A 192 0.94 -7.32 5.27
N LEU A 193 0.75 -8.23 4.32
CA LEU A 193 0.88 -7.90 2.90
C LEU A 193 -0.40 -7.35 2.29
N ILE A 194 -1.55 -7.85 2.71
CA ILE A 194 -2.84 -7.55 2.08
C ILE A 194 -3.84 -7.12 3.15
N PRO A 195 -4.59 -6.01 2.93
CA PRO A 195 -5.65 -5.59 3.83
C PRO A 195 -6.79 -6.62 3.87
N ARG A 196 -7.47 -6.71 5.02
CA ARG A 196 -8.58 -7.65 5.23
C ARG A 196 -9.71 -7.48 4.22
N PHE A 197 -10.07 -6.24 3.87
CA PHE A 197 -11.16 -6.01 2.93
C PHE A 197 -10.91 -6.60 1.53
N VAL A 198 -9.64 -6.83 1.15
CA VAL A 198 -9.27 -7.51 -0.10
C VAL A 198 -9.40 -9.03 0.04
N THR A 199 -9.17 -9.57 1.25
CA THR A 199 -9.23 -11.01 1.52
C THR A 199 -10.62 -11.48 1.90
N ASP A 200 -11.37 -10.67 2.64
CA ASP A 200 -12.68 -11.02 3.22
C ASP A 200 -13.85 -10.68 2.29
N GLY A 201 -13.59 -9.91 1.24
CA GLY A 201 -14.58 -9.50 0.22
C GLY A 201 -14.82 -10.56 -0.88
N LYS A 202 -14.53 -11.82 -0.59
CA LYS A 202 -14.85 -12.97 -1.46
C LYS A 202 -15.96 -13.81 -0.87
#